data_ff4d109a2de92f1d22df770d03c57458
#
_entry.id   ff4d109a2de92f1d22df770d03c57458
#
_cell.length_a   1.000
_cell.length_b   1.000
_cell.length_c   1.000
_cell.angle_alpha   90.00
_cell.angle_beta   90.00
_cell.angle_gamma   90.00
#
_symmetry.space_group_name_H-M   'P 1'
#
loop_
_entity.id
_entity.type
_entity.pdbx_description
1 polymer ?
#
loop_
_entity_poly.entity_id
_entity_poly.type
_entity_poly.pdbx_seq_one_letter_code
_entity_poly.pdbx_strand_id
1 'polypeptide(L)'
;MSAAHPAGDSAAPAPAGESNPVREAIEQAIAEHPVILFMKGTPEAPACAFSARTVAALQALEARFAAVDVLPDPRIRQELSAISDWPTIPQLFIDGELVGGCDIITEMYESGELAQALSAN
;
A
#
# COMPACT_ATOMS: atom_id res chain seq x y z
N MET A 1 -12.44 -20.22 6.16
CA MET A 1 -12.89 -20.60 6.05
C MET A 1 -13.03 -20.68 5.98
N SER A 2 -12.90 -19.90 5.82
CA SER A 2 -13.17 -20.06 5.78
C SER A 2 -13.30 -19.82 5.66
N ALA A 3 -12.86 -19.25 5.75
CA ALA A 3 -13.13 -19.57 5.70
C ALA A 3 -13.44 -19.44 5.68
N ALA A 4 -13.13 -18.85 5.71
CA ALA A 4 -13.45 -19.23 5.62
C ALA A 4 -13.85 -19.19 5.63
N HIS A 5 -13.75 -18.57 5.68
CA HIS A 5 -14.25 -18.97 5.53
C HIS A 5 -14.86 -19.00 5.44
N PRO A 6 -14.58 -18.42 5.40
CA PRO A 6 -15.17 -18.96 5.25
C PRO A 6 -15.74 -18.93 5.25
N ALA A 7 -15.75 -18.24 5.14
CA ALA A 7 -16.27 -18.58 4.98
C ALA A 7 -16.62 -18.50 5.01
N GLY A 8 -16.49 -17.80 4.97
CA GLY A 8 -16.76 -18.19 4.93
C GLY A 8 -17.00 -17.88 4.85
N ASP A 9 -17.18 -17.47 4.70
CA ASP A 9 -17.50 -17.77 4.38
C ASP A 9 -18.02 -17.56 4.23
N SER A 10 -17.99 -16.44 4.24
CA SER A 10 -18.44 -16.67 3.89
C SER A 10 -18.89 -16.42 3.64
N ALA A 11 -19.08 -15.82 3.33
CA ALA A 11 -19.46 -15.89 2.78
C ALA A 11 -19.81 -15.52 2.51
N ALA A 12 -19.98 -15.09 2.11
CA ALA A 12 -20.20 -14.98 1.49
C ALA A 12 -20.33 -14.55 1.23
N PRO A 13 -20.39 -14.27 0.84
CA PRO A 13 -20.32 -14.05 0.23
C PRO A 13 -20.21 -13.68 -0.20
N ALA A 14 -19.93 -13.30 -0.63
CA ALA A 14 -19.83 -13.31 -1.23
C ALA A 14 -19.75 -13.51 -1.40
N PRO A 15 -19.94 -13.31 -1.81
CA PRO A 15 -19.90 -13.83 -1.89
C PRO A 15 -19.26 -14.23 -1.52
N ALA A 16 -19.12 -14.32 -1.33
CA ALA A 16 -18.65 -14.75 -1.19
C ALA A 16 -17.76 -15.11 -1.24
N GLY A 17 -17.87 -15.51 -0.43
CA GLY A 17 -16.76 -16.33 -0.78
C GLY A 17 -16.20 -16.21 -2.13
N GLU A 18 -16.70 -15.38 -2.76
CA GLU A 18 -16.21 -15.17 -4.09
C GLU A 18 -14.81 -14.59 -4.08
N SER A 19 -13.97 -15.09 -4.96
CA SER A 19 -12.63 -14.59 -5.03
C SER A 19 -12.63 -13.19 -5.64
N ASN A 20 -11.71 -12.37 -5.13
CA ASN A 20 -11.47 -11.04 -5.65
C ASN A 20 -9.99 -10.99 -6.02
N PRO A 21 -9.66 -11.29 -7.29
CA PRO A 21 -8.25 -11.39 -7.68
C PRO A 21 -7.46 -10.12 -7.47
N VAL A 22 -8.10 -8.95 -7.63
CA VAL A 22 -7.39 -7.69 -7.43
C VAL A 22 -7.05 -7.50 -5.96
N ARG A 23 -8.02 -7.72 -5.07
CA ARG A 23 -7.77 -7.62 -3.64
C ARG A 23 -6.73 -8.61 -3.17
N GLU A 24 -6.83 -9.85 -3.64
CA GLU A 24 -5.88 -10.89 -3.26
C GLU A 24 -4.47 -10.55 -3.70
N ALA A 25 -4.33 -10.01 -4.91
CA ALA A 25 -3.02 -9.62 -5.42
C ALA A 25 -2.42 -8.49 -4.59
N ILE A 26 -3.24 -7.53 -4.17
CA ILE A 26 -2.78 -6.43 -3.32
C ILE A 26 -2.34 -6.95 -1.96
N GLU A 27 -3.16 -7.80 -1.35
CA GLU A 27 -2.84 -8.37 -0.04
C GLU A 27 -1.56 -9.19 -0.09
N GLN A 28 -1.40 -9.96 -1.16
CA GLN A 28 -0.20 -10.75 -1.34
C GLN A 28 1.02 -9.87 -1.51
N ALA A 29 0.91 -8.80 -2.30
CA ALA A 29 2.02 -7.87 -2.49
C ALA A 29 2.44 -7.23 -1.18
N ILE A 30 1.45 -6.82 -0.36
CA ILE A 30 1.73 -6.23 0.96
C ILE A 30 2.43 -7.24 1.86
N ALA A 31 2.03 -8.51 1.80
CA ALA A 31 2.64 -9.55 2.62
C ALA A 31 4.05 -9.91 2.18
N GLU A 32 4.32 -9.83 0.87
CA GLU A 32 5.61 -10.28 0.32
C GLU A 32 6.69 -9.21 0.38
N HIS A 33 6.32 -7.94 0.42
CA HIS A 33 7.29 -6.86 0.39
C HIS A 33 7.34 -6.14 1.72
N PRO A 34 8.51 -6.10 2.37
CA PRO A 34 8.63 -5.41 3.66
C PRO A 34 8.29 -3.92 3.57
N VAL A 35 8.59 -3.30 2.43
CA VAL A 35 8.24 -1.89 2.20
C VAL A 35 7.61 -1.81 0.83
N ILE A 36 6.37 -1.34 0.76
CA ILE A 36 5.66 -1.23 -0.51
C ILE A 36 4.86 0.08 -0.53
N LEU A 37 4.97 0.78 -1.65
CA LEU A 37 4.31 2.07 -1.86
C LEU A 37 3.31 1.93 -3.00
N PHE A 38 2.06 2.25 -2.72
CA PHE A 38 1.03 2.37 -3.75
C PHE A 38 0.94 3.85 -4.13
N MET A 39 1.16 4.16 -5.40
CA MET A 39 1.32 5.52 -5.84
C MET A 39 0.69 5.75 -7.20
N LYS A 40 0.58 7.01 -7.60
CA LYS A 40 0.17 7.37 -8.95
C LYS A 40 1.42 7.55 -9.80
N GLY A 41 1.53 6.70 -10.83
CA GLY A 41 2.71 6.65 -11.67
C GLY A 41 3.75 5.69 -11.12
N THR A 42 5.00 5.94 -11.46
CA THR A 42 6.12 5.10 -11.05
C THR A 42 7.15 5.96 -10.33
N PRO A 43 8.09 5.35 -9.58
CA PRO A 43 9.14 6.15 -8.92
C PRO A 43 9.96 7.00 -9.89
N GLU A 44 10.13 6.52 -11.12
CA GLU A 44 10.87 7.26 -12.15
C GLU A 44 10.03 8.37 -12.79
N ALA A 45 8.70 8.21 -12.74
CA ALA A 45 7.79 9.15 -13.39
C ALA A 45 6.51 9.29 -12.55
N PRO A 46 6.60 9.91 -11.37
CA PRO A 46 5.40 10.09 -10.55
C PRO A 46 4.38 10.98 -11.26
N ALA A 47 3.11 10.61 -11.16
CA ALA A 47 2.04 11.29 -11.87
C ALA A 47 1.34 12.36 -11.03
N CYS A 48 1.71 12.51 -9.76
CA CYS A 48 1.18 13.60 -8.94
C CYS A 48 2.22 14.03 -7.91
N ALA A 49 2.04 15.27 -7.41
CA ALA A 49 3.01 15.87 -6.50
C ALA A 49 3.11 15.10 -5.18
N PHE A 50 1.99 14.57 -4.69
CA PHE A 50 1.99 13.83 -3.43
C PHE A 50 2.78 12.52 -3.55
N SER A 51 2.60 11.79 -4.65
CA SER A 51 3.38 10.58 -4.89
C SER A 51 4.86 10.91 -5.09
N ALA A 52 5.16 11.99 -5.81
CA ALA A 52 6.54 12.41 -6.04
C ALA A 52 7.24 12.73 -4.73
N ARG A 53 6.55 13.41 -3.82
CA ARG A 53 7.12 13.82 -2.54
C ARG A 53 7.42 12.59 -1.67
N THR A 54 6.51 11.63 -1.68
CA THR A 54 6.69 10.39 -0.90
C THR A 54 7.87 9.58 -1.44
N VAL A 55 7.96 9.46 -2.76
CA VAL A 55 9.11 8.77 -3.39
C VAL A 55 10.41 9.47 -3.04
N ALA A 56 10.42 10.81 -3.09
CA ALA A 56 11.62 11.57 -2.78
C ALA A 56 12.11 11.30 -1.34
N ALA A 57 11.18 11.23 -0.38
CA ALA A 57 11.54 10.93 1.01
C ALA A 57 12.16 9.55 1.14
N LEU A 58 11.57 8.54 0.50
CA LEU A 58 12.11 7.18 0.53
C LEU A 58 13.47 7.10 -0.14
N GLN A 59 13.63 7.77 -1.26
CA GLN A 59 14.90 7.76 -2.00
C GLN A 59 16.00 8.51 -1.23
N ALA A 60 15.63 9.59 -0.53
CA ALA A 60 16.59 10.34 0.28
C ALA A 60 17.15 9.48 1.39
N LEU A 61 16.38 8.52 1.89
CA LEU A 61 16.82 7.57 2.92
C LEU A 61 17.43 6.32 2.32
N GLU A 62 17.55 6.26 1.00
CA GLU A 62 18.10 5.12 0.27
C GLU A 62 17.34 3.83 0.57
N ALA A 63 16.04 3.97 0.80
CA ALA A 63 15.19 2.84 1.13
C ALA A 63 14.95 1.98 -0.10
N ARG A 64 14.93 0.67 0.11
CA ARG A 64 14.46 -0.27 -0.92
C ARG A 64 12.98 -0.48 -0.72
N PHE A 65 12.21 -0.25 -1.77
CA PHE A 65 10.77 -0.43 -1.67
C PHE A 65 10.21 -0.91 -3.01
N ALA A 66 9.15 -1.70 -2.91
CA ALA A 66 8.35 -2.04 -4.08
C ALA A 66 7.37 -0.91 -4.34
N ALA A 67 7.05 -0.68 -5.60
CA ALA A 67 6.11 0.37 -5.96
C ALA A 67 5.04 -0.20 -6.88
N VAL A 68 3.79 0.18 -6.63
CA VAL A 68 2.65 -0.23 -7.45
C VAL A 68 1.95 1.03 -7.94
N ASP A 69 1.84 1.13 -9.27
CA ASP A 69 1.12 2.23 -9.92
C ASP A 69 -0.38 1.90 -9.90
N VAL A 70 -1.18 2.75 -9.27
CA VAL A 70 -2.62 2.50 -9.14
C VAL A 70 -3.42 3.03 -10.33
N LEU A 71 -2.78 3.76 -11.26
CA LEU A 71 -3.48 4.41 -12.35
C LEU A 71 -3.99 3.46 -13.46
N PRO A 72 -3.23 2.42 -13.85
CA PRO A 72 -3.66 1.60 -14.98
C PRO A 72 -4.97 0.86 -14.75
N ASP A 73 -5.32 0.58 -13.50
CA ASP A 73 -6.54 -0.18 -13.20
C ASP A 73 -7.22 0.42 -11.97
N PRO A 74 -8.36 1.10 -12.14
CA PRO A 74 -9.05 1.75 -11.02
C PRO A 74 -9.47 0.78 -9.91
N ARG A 75 -9.57 -0.52 -10.21
CA ARG A 75 -9.89 -1.51 -9.18
C ARG A 75 -8.78 -1.61 -8.13
N ILE A 76 -7.52 -1.34 -8.52
CA ILE A 76 -6.40 -1.37 -7.57
C ILE A 76 -6.65 -0.35 -6.46
N ARG A 77 -6.96 0.89 -6.84
CA ARG A 77 -7.21 1.94 -5.86
C ARG A 77 -8.43 1.63 -5.00
N GLN A 78 -9.48 1.14 -5.64
CA GLN A 78 -10.72 0.83 -4.95
C GLN A 78 -10.53 -0.25 -3.90
N GLU A 79 -9.88 -1.36 -4.28
CA GLU A 79 -9.66 -2.47 -3.36
C GLU A 79 -8.64 -2.12 -2.30
N LEU A 80 -7.61 -1.38 -2.66
CA LEU A 80 -6.62 -0.94 -1.69
C LEU A 80 -7.26 -0.07 -0.60
N SER A 81 -8.11 0.87 -0.98
CA SER A 81 -8.78 1.73 -0.01
C SER A 81 -9.70 0.94 0.91
N ALA A 82 -10.33 -0.11 0.37
CA ALA A 82 -11.17 -0.99 1.20
C ALA A 82 -10.35 -1.77 2.20
N ILE A 83 -9.16 -2.24 1.80
CA ILE A 83 -8.26 -3.00 2.68
C ILE A 83 -7.71 -2.10 3.78
N SER A 84 -7.25 -0.91 3.41
CA SER A 84 -6.53 -0.02 4.32
C SER A 84 -7.44 0.91 5.12
N ASP A 85 -8.67 1.07 4.67
CA ASP A 85 -9.59 2.10 5.20
C ASP A 85 -8.99 3.49 5.08
N TRP A 86 -8.25 3.74 3.99
CA TRP A 86 -7.55 4.99 3.74
C TRP A 86 -7.94 5.50 2.35
N PRO A 87 -8.50 6.70 2.24
CA PRO A 87 -9.12 7.12 0.98
C PRO A 87 -8.18 7.68 -0.07
N THR A 88 -6.96 8.03 0.30
CA THR A 88 -6.09 8.78 -0.60
C THR A 88 -4.86 7.98 -1.01
N ILE A 89 -4.23 8.40 -2.10
CA ILE A 89 -2.98 7.87 -2.63
C ILE A 89 -1.97 9.02 -2.56
N PRO A 90 -0.72 8.78 -2.16
CA PRO A 90 -0.05 7.49 -1.97
C PRO A 90 -0.33 6.83 -0.63
N GLN A 91 -0.06 5.52 -0.55
CA GLN A 91 -0.13 4.76 0.70
C GLN A 91 1.13 3.92 0.85
N LEU A 92 1.78 4.05 1.99
CA LEU A 92 2.99 3.29 2.30
C LEU A 92 2.69 2.24 3.35
N PHE A 93 3.10 1.00 3.08
CA PHE A 93 3.01 -0.10 4.03
C PHE A 93 4.41 -0.57 4.39
N ILE A 94 4.65 -0.79 5.68
CA ILE A 94 5.90 -1.37 6.18
C ILE A 94 5.53 -2.57 7.03
N ASP A 95 6.10 -3.72 6.70
CA ASP A 95 5.84 -5.00 7.39
C ASP A 95 4.35 -5.32 7.45
N GLY A 96 3.63 -5.05 6.37
CA GLY A 96 2.22 -5.36 6.27
C GLY A 96 1.28 -4.36 6.90
N GLU A 97 1.81 -3.29 7.50
CA GLU A 97 0.98 -2.29 8.19
C GLU A 97 1.01 -0.97 7.46
N LEU A 98 -0.15 -0.35 7.37
CA LEU A 98 -0.26 0.98 6.76
C LEU A 98 0.44 2.00 7.64
N VAL A 99 1.43 2.67 7.08
CA VAL A 99 2.11 3.78 7.75
C VAL A 99 1.32 5.07 7.55
N GLY A 100 0.93 5.35 6.32
CA GLY A 100 0.12 6.52 6.02
C GLY A 100 0.32 7.03 4.61
N GLY A 101 -0.16 8.23 4.37
CA GLY A 101 -0.03 8.92 3.10
C GLY A 101 1.07 9.96 3.12
N CYS A 102 1.02 10.87 2.13
CA CYS A 102 2.08 11.84 1.91
C CYS A 102 2.39 12.70 3.13
N ASP A 103 1.35 13.22 3.80
CA ASP A 103 1.57 14.13 4.93
C ASP A 103 2.24 13.42 6.09
N ILE A 104 1.78 12.21 6.40
CA ILE A 104 2.35 11.43 7.50
C ILE A 104 3.79 11.05 7.18
N ILE A 105 4.05 10.60 5.96
CA ILE A 105 5.39 10.21 5.54
C ILE A 105 6.34 11.40 5.61
N THR A 106 5.88 12.57 5.18
CA THR A 106 6.71 13.78 5.22
C THR A 106 7.06 14.15 6.66
N GLU A 107 6.09 14.09 7.58
CA GLU A 107 6.35 14.36 8.99
C GLU A 107 7.33 13.36 9.58
N MET A 108 7.17 12.09 9.26
CA MET A 108 8.05 11.05 9.77
C MET A 108 9.47 11.19 9.20
N TYR A 109 9.56 11.64 7.95
CA TYR A 109 10.87 11.90 7.36
C TYR A 109 11.58 13.02 8.11
N GLU A 110 10.87 14.11 8.40
CA GLU A 110 11.45 15.26 9.06
C GLU A 110 11.84 14.97 10.52
N SER A 111 11.06 14.12 11.19
CA SER A 111 11.33 13.78 12.60
C SER A 111 12.35 12.67 12.78
N GLY A 112 12.72 11.96 11.70
CA GLY A 112 13.59 10.81 11.78
C GLY A 112 12.87 9.49 12.02
N GLU A 113 11.56 9.53 12.23
CA GLU A 113 10.79 8.33 12.50
C GLU A 113 10.73 7.40 11.28
N LEU A 114 10.74 7.98 10.07
CA LEU A 114 10.70 7.16 8.87
C LEU A 114 11.98 6.34 8.73
N ALA A 115 13.12 6.96 8.98
CA ALA A 115 14.39 6.24 8.94
C ALA A 115 14.40 5.10 9.96
N GLN A 116 13.84 5.33 11.15
CA GLN A 116 13.77 4.29 12.18
C GLN A 116 12.86 3.16 11.75
N ALA A 117 11.71 3.47 11.19
CA ALA A 117 10.76 2.44 10.73
C ALA A 117 11.37 1.58 9.63
N LEU A 118 12.11 2.21 8.71
CA LEU A 118 12.74 1.49 7.61
C LEU A 118 13.91 0.65 8.07
N SER A 119 14.68 1.11 9.05
CA SER A 119 15.83 0.36 9.53
C SER A 119 15.45 -0.80 10.44
N ALA A 120 14.21 -0.88 10.88
CA ALA A 120 13.72 -2.01 11.65
C ALA A 120 13.45 -3.24 10.77
N ASN A 121 13.56 -3.10 9.46
CA ASN A 121 13.31 -4.21 8.52
C ASN A 121 14.60 -4.90 8.12
#